data_3e5ae1665afc7ffbfee4646e0b699637
#
_entry.id   3e5ae1665afc7ffbfee4646e0b699637
#
_cell.length_a   1.000
_cell.length_b   1.000
_cell.length_c   1.000
_cell.angle_alpha   90.00
_cell.angle_beta   90.00
_cell.angle_gamma   90.00
#
_symmetry.space_group_name_H-M   'P 1'
#
loop_
_entity.id
_entity.type
_entity.pdbx_description
1 polymer ?
#
loop_
_entity_poly.entity_id
_entity_poly.type
_entity_poly.pdbx_seq_one_letter_code
_entity_poly.pdbx_strand_id
1 'polypeptide(L)'
;MGSEMCIRDRFWALNLIAWVTFYWHWKHLAIWQGNVAQFNESGTYLMGWFRDYLWLNSSQLINGYNPFGVNALSPWAWMFLFGHLIWATGFMFLISWRGYWQELIETLVWALQRTPIANLVGWRDKPVALSIVQARLVGLTHFTVGNFVTFGAFVIASTSGKFG
;
A
#
# COMPACT_ATOMS: atom_id res chain seq x y z
N MET A 1 28.68 -12.02 -6.77
CA MET A 1 27.49 -12.05 -7.63
C MET A 1 26.61 -13.16 -7.14
N GLY A 2 25.72 -12.95 -6.37
CA GLY A 2 24.89 -14.01 -5.88
C GLY A 2 23.44 -13.62 -5.93
N SER A 3 22.72 -14.11 -4.95
CA SER A 3 21.29 -13.86 -4.79
C SER A 3 20.95 -12.36 -4.72
N GLU A 4 21.86 -11.52 -4.24
CA GLU A 4 21.63 -10.09 -4.12
C GLU A 4 21.40 -9.40 -5.46
N MET A 5 22.19 -9.72 -6.46
CA MET A 5 21.99 -9.20 -7.81
C MET A 5 20.68 -9.69 -8.41
N CYS A 6 20.35 -10.95 -8.21
CA CYS A 6 19.09 -11.51 -8.70
C CYS A 6 17.87 -10.81 -8.05
N ILE A 7 17.94 -10.51 -6.76
CA ILE A 7 16.86 -9.82 -6.04
C ILE A 7 16.69 -8.41 -6.58
N ARG A 8 17.79 -7.67 -6.73
CA ARG A 8 17.76 -6.32 -7.30
C ARG A 8 17.15 -6.30 -8.69
N ASP A 9 17.54 -7.24 -9.53
CA ASP A 9 17.06 -7.32 -10.91
C ASP A 9 15.57 -7.65 -10.95
N ARG A 10 15.09 -8.49 -10.04
CA ARG A 10 13.66 -8.81 -9.92
C ARG A 10 12.84 -7.61 -9.50
N PHE A 11 13.32 -6.82 -8.55
CA PHE A 11 12.62 -5.59 -8.15
C PHE A 11 12.58 -4.58 -9.29
N TRP A 12 13.65 -4.46 -10.05
CA TRP A 12 13.66 -3.58 -11.20
C TRP A 12 12.69 -4.04 -12.28
N ALA A 13 12.63 -5.36 -12.51
CA ALA A 13 11.65 -5.93 -13.45
C ALA A 13 10.21 -5.68 -13.01
N LEU A 14 9.90 -5.80 -11.73
CA LEU A 14 8.58 -5.48 -11.19
C LEU A 14 8.23 -4.02 -11.40
N ASN A 15 9.20 -3.12 -11.26
CA ASN A 15 9.00 -1.70 -11.53
C ASN A 15 8.64 -1.45 -12.99
N LEU A 16 9.32 -2.11 -13.93
CA LEU A 16 8.98 -2.03 -15.34
C LEU A 16 7.59 -2.58 -15.63
N ILE A 17 7.23 -3.70 -15.02
CA ILE A 17 5.91 -4.29 -15.17
C ILE A 17 4.84 -3.32 -14.71
N ALA A 18 5.06 -2.62 -13.60
CA ALA A 18 4.14 -1.62 -13.09
C ALA A 18 3.95 -0.48 -14.09
N TRP A 19 5.04 0.03 -14.68
CA TRP A 19 4.96 1.08 -15.69
C TRP A 19 4.17 0.63 -16.92
N VAL A 20 4.45 -0.57 -17.42
CA VAL A 20 3.74 -1.12 -18.56
C VAL A 20 2.26 -1.33 -18.25
N THR A 21 1.95 -1.81 -17.05
CA THR A 21 0.57 -2.05 -16.63
C THR A 21 -0.23 -0.76 -16.58
N PHE A 22 0.34 0.31 -16.03
CA PHE A 22 -0.33 1.60 -15.98
C PHE A 22 -0.55 2.19 -17.38
N TYR A 23 0.47 2.10 -18.24
CA TYR A 23 0.34 2.55 -19.61
C TYR A 23 -0.78 1.80 -20.33
N TRP A 24 -0.78 0.48 -20.22
CA TRP A 24 -1.80 -0.38 -20.82
C TRP A 24 -3.19 -0.03 -20.33
N HIS A 25 -3.31 0.11 -19.01
CA HIS A 25 -4.61 0.38 -18.38
C HIS A 25 -5.16 1.75 -18.78
N TRP A 26 -4.35 2.78 -18.70
CA TRP A 26 -4.82 4.12 -19.07
C TRP A 26 -5.17 4.21 -20.55
N LYS A 27 -4.34 3.66 -21.40
CA LYS A 27 -4.60 3.68 -22.82
C LYS A 27 -5.91 2.96 -23.16
N HIS A 28 -6.14 1.79 -22.54
CA HIS A 28 -7.38 1.05 -22.77
C HIS A 28 -8.61 1.77 -22.21
N LEU A 29 -8.51 2.37 -21.04
CA LEU A 29 -9.59 3.21 -20.51
C LEU A 29 -9.93 4.35 -21.48
N ALA A 30 -8.91 4.99 -22.01
CA ALA A 30 -9.09 6.09 -22.97
C ALA A 30 -9.75 5.61 -24.26
N ILE A 31 -9.36 4.46 -24.76
CA ILE A 31 -9.95 3.86 -25.96
C ILE A 31 -11.42 3.52 -25.72
N TRP A 32 -11.71 2.86 -24.61
CA TRP A 32 -13.06 2.41 -24.28
C TRP A 32 -14.02 3.58 -24.03
N GLN A 33 -13.49 4.69 -23.50
CA GLN A 33 -14.29 5.89 -23.22
C GLN A 33 -14.33 6.88 -24.38
N GLY A 34 -13.61 6.60 -25.46
CA GLY A 34 -13.53 7.52 -26.60
C GLY A 34 -12.74 8.79 -26.32
N ASN A 35 -11.79 8.74 -25.42
CA ASN A 35 -11.04 9.90 -24.95
C ASN A 35 -9.53 9.75 -25.17
N VAL A 36 -9.15 9.23 -26.34
CA VAL A 36 -7.74 8.97 -26.67
C VAL A 36 -6.94 10.27 -26.74
N ALA A 37 -7.58 11.38 -27.10
CA ALA A 37 -6.87 12.67 -27.20
C ALA A 37 -6.29 13.10 -25.85
N GLN A 38 -7.01 12.89 -24.77
CA GLN A 38 -6.49 13.20 -23.43
C GLN A 38 -5.27 12.35 -23.09
N PHE A 39 -5.30 11.05 -23.41
CA PHE A 39 -4.15 10.19 -23.20
C PHE A 39 -2.95 10.65 -24.02
N ASN A 40 -3.16 11.02 -25.27
CA ASN A 40 -2.08 11.46 -26.15
C ASN A 40 -1.42 12.76 -25.67
N GLU A 41 -2.19 13.63 -25.03
CA GLU A 41 -1.66 14.90 -24.48
C GLU A 41 -1.07 14.69 -23.09
N SER A 42 -1.88 14.17 -22.16
CA SER A 42 -1.51 14.08 -20.75
C SER A 42 -0.55 12.94 -20.45
N GLY A 43 -0.52 11.93 -21.29
CA GLY A 43 0.39 10.78 -21.12
C GLY A 43 1.84 11.11 -21.43
N THR A 44 2.12 12.31 -21.93
CA THR A 44 3.48 12.73 -22.30
C THR A 44 4.24 13.39 -21.15
N TYR A 45 3.61 13.63 -20.00
CA TYR A 45 4.26 14.25 -18.84
C TYR A 45 3.70 13.70 -17.54
N LEU A 46 4.51 13.77 -16.47
CA LEU A 46 4.20 13.12 -15.20
C LEU A 46 2.96 13.67 -14.51
N MET A 47 2.75 14.97 -14.55
CA MET A 47 1.56 15.56 -13.91
C MET A 47 0.28 15.07 -14.57
N GLY A 48 0.31 14.80 -15.87
CA GLY A 48 -0.84 14.19 -16.55
C GLY A 48 -1.17 12.81 -16.02
N TRP A 49 -0.16 11.98 -15.78
CA TRP A 49 -0.35 10.67 -15.16
C TRP A 49 -0.93 10.77 -13.76
N PHE A 50 -0.46 11.73 -12.97
CA PHE A 50 -0.99 11.91 -11.62
C PHE A 50 -2.41 12.44 -11.62
N ARG A 51 -2.65 13.53 -12.35
CA ARG A 51 -3.94 14.24 -12.35
C ARG A 51 -5.01 13.50 -13.15
N ASP A 52 -4.69 13.14 -14.37
CA ASP A 52 -5.69 12.65 -15.32
C ASP A 52 -5.86 11.15 -15.29
N TYR A 53 -4.87 10.42 -14.80
CA TYR A 53 -4.96 8.99 -14.64
C TYR A 53 -5.27 8.58 -13.19
N LEU A 54 -4.39 8.90 -12.25
CA LEU A 54 -4.57 8.41 -10.87
C LEU A 54 -5.68 9.15 -10.14
N TRP A 55 -5.66 10.47 -10.17
CA TRP A 55 -6.63 11.26 -9.42
C TRP A 55 -8.02 11.19 -10.02
N LEU A 56 -8.13 11.41 -11.32
CA LEU A 56 -9.43 11.45 -11.98
C LEU A 56 -10.12 10.08 -11.97
N ASN A 57 -9.37 9.00 -12.21
CA ASN A 57 -9.93 7.66 -12.24
C ASN A 57 -10.18 7.07 -10.86
N SER A 58 -9.73 7.70 -9.80
CA SER A 58 -10.04 7.26 -8.44
C SER A 58 -11.28 7.91 -7.86
N SER A 59 -11.90 8.87 -8.55
CA SER A 59 -13.00 9.65 -8.00
C SER A 59 -14.21 8.80 -7.62
N GLN A 60 -14.59 7.84 -8.44
CA GLN A 60 -15.70 6.95 -8.12
C GLN A 60 -15.35 5.98 -6.99
N LEU A 61 -14.11 5.52 -6.97
CA LEU A 61 -13.62 4.62 -5.94
C LEU A 61 -13.67 5.26 -4.56
N ILE A 62 -13.13 6.47 -4.41
CA ILE A 62 -13.08 7.14 -3.12
C ILE A 62 -14.47 7.54 -2.63
N ASN A 63 -15.42 7.66 -3.52
CA ASN A 63 -16.83 7.95 -3.19
C ASN A 63 -17.65 6.69 -2.96
N GLY A 64 -17.03 5.52 -2.91
CA GLY A 64 -17.70 4.28 -2.53
C GLY A 64 -18.31 4.33 -1.12
N TYR A 65 -17.71 5.14 -0.25
CA TYR A 65 -18.28 5.54 1.03
C TYR A 65 -18.48 7.05 1.02
N ASN A 66 -19.69 7.52 1.33
CA ASN A 66 -19.99 8.94 1.43
C ASN A 66 -21.13 9.15 2.41
N PRO A 67 -21.43 10.41 2.80
CA PRO A 67 -22.49 10.68 3.77
C PRO A 67 -23.88 10.21 3.32
N PHE A 68 -24.08 9.95 2.05
CA PHE A 68 -25.38 9.50 1.52
C PHE A 68 -25.49 7.97 1.45
N GLY A 69 -24.44 7.24 1.85
CA GLY A 69 -24.45 5.80 1.91
C GLY A 69 -23.28 5.16 1.20
N VAL A 70 -23.41 3.85 0.97
CA VAL A 70 -22.39 3.05 0.29
C VAL A 70 -22.93 2.59 -1.05
N ASN A 71 -22.02 2.31 -1.99
CA ASN A 71 -22.40 1.79 -3.31
C ASN A 71 -21.62 0.52 -3.65
N ALA A 72 -21.73 0.05 -4.88
CA ALA A 72 -21.10 -1.18 -5.32
C ALA A 72 -19.57 -1.13 -5.25
N LEU A 73 -18.98 0.06 -5.25
CA LEU A 73 -17.52 0.22 -5.15
C LEU A 73 -17.02 0.29 -3.69
N SER A 74 -17.92 0.21 -2.70
CA SER A 74 -17.50 0.31 -1.30
C SER A 74 -16.49 -0.76 -0.88
N PRO A 75 -16.57 -2.03 -1.31
CA PRO A 75 -15.52 -3.01 -0.99
C PRO A 75 -14.16 -2.60 -1.56
N TRP A 76 -14.14 -2.02 -2.75
CA TRP A 76 -12.90 -1.56 -3.38
C TRP A 76 -12.34 -0.33 -2.71
N ALA A 77 -13.20 0.59 -2.26
CA ALA A 77 -12.79 1.75 -1.47
C ALA A 77 -12.18 1.30 -0.13
N TRP A 78 -12.77 0.30 0.51
CA TRP A 78 -12.24 -0.27 1.75
C TRP A 78 -10.85 -0.89 1.50
N MET A 79 -10.72 -1.66 0.42
CA MET A 79 -9.43 -2.27 0.05
C MET A 79 -8.38 -1.23 -0.31
N PHE A 80 -8.80 -0.15 -0.96
CA PHE A 80 -7.90 0.94 -1.33
C PHE A 80 -7.29 1.59 -0.08
N LEU A 81 -8.11 1.90 0.91
CA LEU A 81 -7.66 2.46 2.19
C LEU A 81 -6.84 1.45 2.99
N PHE A 82 -7.29 0.21 3.03
CA PHE A 82 -6.56 -0.86 3.72
C PHE A 82 -5.17 -1.06 3.10
N GLY A 83 -5.09 -1.07 1.79
CA GLY A 83 -3.81 -1.18 1.09
C GLY A 83 -2.86 -0.04 1.42
N HIS A 84 -3.37 1.19 1.48
CA HIS A 84 -2.56 2.34 1.88
C HIS A 84 -2.04 2.19 3.31
N LEU A 85 -2.88 1.71 4.23
CA LEU A 85 -2.47 1.51 5.61
C LEU A 85 -1.38 0.45 5.71
N ILE A 86 -1.52 -0.66 5.02
CA ILE A 86 -0.53 -1.73 5.03
C ILE A 86 0.79 -1.26 4.42
N TRP A 87 0.72 -0.56 3.29
CA TRP A 87 1.90 0.01 2.64
C TRP A 87 2.63 0.99 3.57
N ALA A 88 1.89 1.90 4.19
CA ALA A 88 2.46 2.88 5.10
C ALA A 88 3.07 2.21 6.34
N THR A 89 2.43 1.15 6.84
CA THR A 89 2.94 0.37 7.96
C THR A 89 4.31 -0.24 7.65
N GLY A 90 4.53 -0.63 6.41
CA GLY A 90 5.81 -1.17 5.97
C GLY A 90 6.98 -0.21 6.22
N PHE A 91 6.77 1.08 6.05
CA PHE A 91 7.81 2.08 6.31
C PHE A 91 8.27 2.09 7.76
N MET A 92 7.37 1.80 8.68
CA MET A 92 7.69 1.74 10.11
C MET A 92 8.80 0.73 10.37
N PHE A 93 8.77 -0.40 9.69
CA PHE A 93 9.79 -1.44 9.83
C PHE A 93 11.04 -1.17 8.98
N LEU A 94 10.88 -0.51 7.83
CA LEU A 94 11.98 -0.30 6.89
C LEU A 94 12.85 0.90 7.26
N ILE A 95 12.29 1.96 7.81
CA ILE A 95 12.98 3.22 8.05
C ILE A 95 13.53 3.29 9.47
N SER A 96 12.74 2.87 10.45
CA SER A 96 13.12 2.96 11.85
C SER A 96 14.18 1.92 12.23
N TRP A 97 14.87 2.17 13.32
CA TRP A 97 15.90 1.28 13.82
C TRP A 97 15.43 0.55 15.07
N ARG A 98 16.04 -0.59 15.32
CA ARG A 98 15.60 -1.51 16.36
C ARG A 98 15.62 -0.92 17.76
N GLY A 99 16.59 -0.05 18.03
CA GLY A 99 16.76 0.52 19.37
C GLY A 99 15.54 1.28 19.87
N TYR A 100 14.89 2.04 18.99
CA TYR A 100 13.66 2.75 19.33
C TYR A 100 12.58 1.78 19.80
N TRP A 101 12.38 0.70 19.06
CA TRP A 101 11.33 -0.27 19.38
C TRP A 101 11.65 -1.05 20.64
N GLN A 102 12.92 -1.36 20.87
CA GLN A 102 13.34 -2.02 22.09
C GLN A 102 13.04 -1.17 23.31
N GLU A 103 13.35 0.11 23.25
CA GLU A 103 13.05 1.04 24.34
C GLU A 103 11.54 1.21 24.54
N LEU A 104 10.77 1.25 23.46
CA LEU A 104 9.32 1.33 23.54
C LEU A 104 8.74 0.10 24.23
N ILE A 105 9.21 -1.09 23.89
CA ILE A 105 8.78 -2.33 24.51
C ILE A 105 9.11 -2.32 26.00
N GLU A 106 10.28 -1.82 26.37
CA GLU A 106 10.68 -1.70 27.77
C GLU A 106 9.74 -0.79 28.56
N THR A 107 9.28 0.31 27.94
CA THR A 107 8.29 1.19 28.60
C THR A 107 6.95 0.49 28.77
N LEU A 108 6.53 -0.32 27.81
CA LEU A 108 5.27 -1.08 27.93
C LEU A 108 5.37 -2.16 29.01
N VAL A 109 6.51 -2.82 29.12
CA VAL A 109 6.78 -3.78 30.19
C VAL A 109 6.69 -3.08 31.55
N TRP A 110 7.31 -1.92 31.67
CA TRP A 110 7.25 -1.13 32.87
C TRP A 110 5.82 -0.80 33.28
N ALA A 111 5.04 -0.31 32.32
CA ALA A 111 3.65 0.07 32.56
C ALA A 111 2.80 -1.13 32.99
N LEU A 112 2.98 -2.27 32.33
CA LEU A 112 2.20 -3.47 32.66
C LEU A 112 2.51 -3.97 34.07
N GLN A 113 3.77 -3.96 34.47
CA GLN A 113 4.19 -4.40 35.81
C GLN A 113 3.61 -3.53 36.92
N ARG A 114 3.22 -2.30 36.61
CA ARG A 114 2.67 -1.35 37.58
C ARG A 114 1.16 -1.15 37.48
N THR A 115 0.53 -1.84 36.52
CA THR A 115 -0.92 -1.76 36.38
C THR A 115 -1.59 -2.79 37.27
N PRO A 116 -2.43 -2.38 38.23
CA PRO A 116 -3.13 -3.33 39.10
C PRO A 116 -3.95 -4.33 38.29
N ILE A 117 -4.01 -5.56 38.77
CA ILE A 117 -4.70 -6.69 38.13
C ILE A 117 -3.93 -7.21 36.93
N ALA A 118 -3.53 -6.35 35.99
CA ALA A 118 -2.77 -6.76 34.82
C ALA A 118 -1.40 -7.32 35.17
N ASN A 119 -0.80 -6.88 36.29
CA ASN A 119 0.51 -7.36 36.72
C ASN A 119 0.47 -8.76 37.39
N LEU A 120 -0.69 -9.36 37.50
CA LEU A 120 -0.84 -10.74 37.97
C LEU A 120 -0.35 -11.73 36.90
N VAL A 121 -0.31 -11.30 35.64
CA VAL A 121 0.17 -12.12 34.53
C VAL A 121 1.59 -11.68 34.18
N GLY A 122 2.48 -12.64 34.03
CA GLY A 122 3.85 -12.38 33.60
C GLY A 122 4.17 -13.11 32.30
N TRP A 123 5.15 -12.58 31.57
CA TRP A 123 5.64 -13.26 30.38
C TRP A 123 6.51 -14.44 30.75
N ARG A 124 6.39 -15.50 29.95
CA ARG A 124 7.31 -16.62 30.03
C ARG A 124 8.69 -16.22 29.54
N ASP A 125 8.72 -15.52 28.40
CA ASP A 125 9.95 -15.00 27.82
C ASP A 125 9.86 -13.49 27.75
N LYS A 126 10.96 -12.80 28.05
CA LYS A 126 11.00 -11.36 28.03
C LYS A 126 10.76 -10.85 26.60
N PRO A 127 9.78 -9.94 26.40
CA PRO A 127 9.52 -9.40 25.08
C PRO A 127 10.68 -8.51 24.64
N VAL A 128 11.09 -8.67 23.39
CA VAL A 128 12.15 -7.89 22.77
C VAL A 128 11.72 -7.46 21.38
N ALA A 129 12.39 -6.42 20.86
CA ALA A 129 12.13 -5.95 19.50
C ALA A 129 12.52 -7.00 18.49
N LEU A 130 11.93 -6.91 17.30
CA LEU A 130 12.28 -7.76 16.16
C LEU A 130 13.76 -7.58 15.82
N SER A 131 14.40 -8.63 15.32
CA SER A 131 15.74 -8.49 14.78
C SER A 131 15.74 -7.59 13.55
N ILE A 132 16.90 -7.06 13.19
CA ILE A 132 17.01 -6.20 12.00
C ILE A 132 16.56 -6.95 10.75
N VAL A 133 17.02 -8.18 10.58
CA VAL A 133 16.64 -9.00 9.41
C VAL A 133 15.14 -9.26 9.40
N GLN A 134 14.58 -9.64 10.53
CA GLN A 134 13.15 -9.90 10.65
C GLN A 134 12.33 -8.65 10.32
N ALA A 135 12.73 -7.51 10.87
CA ALA A 135 12.03 -6.25 10.63
C ALA A 135 12.06 -5.87 9.14
N ARG A 136 13.20 -6.09 8.47
CA ARG A 136 13.30 -5.81 7.03
C ARG A 136 12.39 -6.71 6.20
N LEU A 137 12.28 -7.97 6.59
CA LEU A 137 11.37 -8.88 5.90
C LEU A 137 9.91 -8.46 6.12
N VAL A 138 9.53 -8.20 7.36
CA VAL A 138 8.16 -7.79 7.69
C VAL A 138 7.81 -6.49 6.97
N GLY A 139 8.73 -5.52 6.98
CA GLY A 139 8.52 -4.23 6.32
C GLY A 139 8.37 -4.37 4.82
N LEU A 140 9.24 -5.14 4.19
CA LEU A 140 9.15 -5.37 2.75
C LEU A 140 7.86 -6.08 2.37
N THR A 141 7.44 -7.07 3.16
CA THR A 141 6.20 -7.79 2.92
C THR A 141 5.00 -6.86 3.01
N HIS A 142 4.93 -6.02 4.05
CA HIS A 142 3.84 -5.06 4.19
C HIS A 142 3.84 -4.04 3.06
N PHE A 143 5.01 -3.52 2.70
CA PHE A 143 5.13 -2.58 1.59
C PHE A 143 4.61 -3.19 0.29
N THR A 144 5.03 -4.41 -0.01
CA THR A 144 4.66 -5.10 -1.26
C THR A 144 3.18 -5.44 -1.29
N VAL A 145 2.64 -6.03 -0.23
CA VAL A 145 1.23 -6.40 -0.16
C VAL A 145 0.35 -5.15 -0.22
N GLY A 146 0.74 -4.10 0.49
CA GLY A 146 0.01 -2.83 0.46
C GLY A 146 -0.06 -2.24 -0.94
N ASN A 147 1.05 -2.27 -1.67
CA ASN A 147 1.08 -1.83 -3.07
C ASN A 147 0.12 -2.64 -3.94
N PHE A 148 0.18 -3.96 -3.86
CA PHE A 148 -0.69 -4.81 -4.68
C PHE A 148 -2.17 -4.59 -4.37
N VAL A 149 -2.52 -4.50 -3.10
CA VAL A 149 -3.91 -4.28 -2.70
C VAL A 149 -4.41 -2.92 -3.17
N THR A 150 -3.61 -1.87 -2.97
CA THR A 150 -3.97 -0.50 -3.33
C THR A 150 -4.17 -0.37 -4.85
N PHE A 151 -3.18 -0.78 -5.63
CA PHE A 151 -3.28 -0.66 -7.08
C PHE A 151 -4.24 -1.66 -7.68
N GLY A 152 -4.39 -2.84 -7.08
CA GLY A 152 -5.40 -3.78 -7.49
C GLY A 152 -6.81 -3.21 -7.35
N ALA A 153 -7.09 -2.60 -6.21
CA ALA A 153 -8.37 -1.94 -6.00
C ALA A 153 -8.59 -0.79 -6.99
N PHE A 154 -7.56 0.03 -7.21
CA PHE A 154 -7.64 1.13 -8.16
C PHE A 154 -7.92 0.65 -9.58
N VAL A 155 -7.16 -0.34 -10.05
CA VAL A 155 -7.32 -0.83 -11.43
C VAL A 155 -8.69 -1.46 -11.64
N ILE A 156 -9.13 -2.30 -10.72
CA ILE A 156 -10.42 -2.97 -10.83
C ILE A 156 -11.57 -1.98 -10.73
N ALA A 157 -11.53 -1.10 -9.73
CA ALA A 157 -12.61 -0.15 -9.51
C ALA A 157 -12.72 0.88 -10.63
N SER A 158 -11.59 1.38 -11.12
CA SER A 158 -11.61 2.37 -12.22
C SER A 158 -12.08 1.74 -13.52
N THR A 159 -11.85 0.46 -13.74
CA THR A 159 -12.37 -0.24 -14.91
C THR A 159 -13.85 -0.55 -14.74
N SER A 160 -14.24 -1.18 -13.63
CA SER A 160 -15.63 -1.56 -13.38
C SER A 160 -16.55 -0.35 -13.22
N GLY A 161 -16.04 0.70 -12.57
CA GLY A 161 -16.83 1.90 -12.33
C GLY A 161 -17.22 2.64 -13.59
N LYS A 162 -16.51 2.41 -14.69
CA LYS A 162 -16.83 3.02 -15.99
C LYS A 162 -17.85 2.23 -16.78
N PHE A 163 -17.96 0.95 -16.54
CA PHE A 163 -18.85 0.05 -17.29
C PHE A 163 -19.97 -0.56 -16.45
N GLY A 164 -19.88 -0.39 -15.16
CA GLY A 164 -20.89 -0.83 -14.20
C GLY A 164 -21.73 0.32 -13.70
#